data_5c9b4ec6be0c65c6b1fb8db54ebbd01b
#
_entry.id   5c9b4ec6be0c65c6b1fb8db54ebbd01b
#
_cell.length_a   1.000
_cell.length_b   1.000
_cell.length_c   1.000
_cell.angle_alpha   90.00
_cell.angle_beta   90.00
_cell.angle_gamma   90.00
#
_symmetry.space_group_name_H-M   'P 1'
#
loop_
_entity.id
_entity.type
_entity.pdbx_description
1 polymer ?
#
loop_
_entity_poly.entity_id
_entity_poly.type
_entity_poly.pdbx_seq_one_letter_code
_entity_poly.pdbx_strand_id
1 'polypeptide(L)'
;KLLEESAFSAQDSRPAIVEFRPGAGGEEAKLWAEDLKRMYTRFADSNGLKFSYVDDNTIIFSGKPSNKDLPQGAYGLLKWESGVHRVQRVPSTESQGRLHTSTASLAVLPKVDKTKVDVKDEDLEWQFFRSGGKGGQNVNKVSTAVRLIHTPTGITVVSTQERYQQRNREIALELLSAQLWEQAEEKRLSKLDATRRSAVGSGSRAEKIRTFNYPQNRVTDHRIGESFHNLDTILEGDLTKLFLTLHELINSTE
;
A
#
# COMPACT_ATOMS: atom_id res chain seq x y z
N LYS A 1 14.95 -24.78 -11.33
CA LYS A 1 15.35 -24.52 -9.91
C LYS A 1 15.52 -23.04 -9.57
N LEU A 2 15.75 -22.16 -10.56
CA LEU A 2 15.79 -20.68 -10.36
C LEU A 2 14.43 -20.00 -10.57
N LEU A 3 13.42 -20.70 -11.06
CA LEU A 3 12.06 -20.18 -11.29
C LEU A 3 11.11 -20.45 -10.11
N GLU A 4 11.46 -21.38 -9.21
CA GLU A 4 10.64 -21.68 -8.02
C GLU A 4 10.86 -20.70 -6.85
N GLU A 5 11.95 -19.91 -6.84
CA GLU A 5 12.21 -18.89 -5.83
C GLU A 5 11.54 -17.53 -6.12
N SER A 6 10.99 -17.31 -7.31
CA SER A 6 10.32 -16.06 -7.68
C SER A 6 8.86 -15.97 -7.21
N ALA A 7 8.23 -17.07 -6.83
CA ALA A 7 6.82 -17.10 -6.42
C ALA A 7 6.55 -16.38 -5.09
N PHE A 8 7.52 -16.29 -4.18
CA PHE A 8 7.40 -15.61 -2.88
C PHE A 8 8.40 -14.46 -2.80
N SER A 9 7.94 -13.25 -3.08
CA SER A 9 8.80 -12.06 -3.00
C SER A 9 9.10 -11.69 -1.55
N ALA A 10 10.22 -11.00 -1.29
CA ALA A 10 10.54 -10.46 0.04
C ALA A 10 9.44 -9.52 0.59
N GLN A 11 8.55 -9.03 -0.26
CA GLN A 11 7.39 -8.22 0.13
C GLN A 11 6.25 -9.07 0.68
N ASP A 12 6.12 -10.32 0.27
CA ASP A 12 4.99 -11.20 0.64
C ASP A 12 4.94 -11.48 2.15
N SER A 13 6.09 -11.48 2.83
CA SER A 13 6.17 -11.63 4.29
C SER A 13 5.76 -10.38 5.08
N ARG A 14 5.56 -9.24 4.41
CA ARG A 14 5.20 -7.97 5.05
C ARG A 14 3.75 -7.94 5.52
N PRO A 15 3.42 -7.06 6.48
CA PRO A 15 2.03 -6.73 6.77
C PRO A 15 1.33 -6.14 5.55
N ALA A 16 0.04 -6.45 5.40
CA ALA A 16 -0.83 -5.92 4.35
C ALA A 16 -1.67 -4.76 4.89
N ILE A 17 -1.69 -3.66 4.17
CA ILE A 17 -2.65 -2.57 4.37
C ILE A 17 -3.79 -2.82 3.40
N VAL A 18 -5.00 -3.00 3.92
CA VAL A 18 -6.21 -3.26 3.10
C VAL A 18 -7.18 -2.11 3.28
N GLU A 19 -7.48 -1.44 2.18
CA GLU A 19 -8.45 -0.35 2.12
C GLU A 19 -9.75 -0.87 1.49
N PHE A 20 -10.88 -0.65 2.16
CA PHE A 20 -12.22 -1.03 1.71
C PHE A 20 -12.95 0.22 1.23
N ARG A 21 -13.29 0.29 -0.04
CA ARG A 21 -13.91 1.47 -0.65
C ARG A 21 -15.25 1.11 -1.26
N PRO A 22 -16.36 1.78 -0.83
CA PRO A 22 -17.63 1.67 -1.53
C PRO A 22 -17.48 2.05 -3.01
N GLY A 23 -18.03 1.23 -3.89
CA GLY A 23 -18.07 1.50 -5.32
C GLY A 23 -19.46 1.94 -5.80
N ALA A 24 -19.91 1.42 -6.94
CA ALA A 24 -21.23 1.71 -7.49
C ALA A 24 -22.33 1.00 -6.69
N GLY A 25 -23.36 1.72 -6.22
CA GLY A 25 -24.50 1.15 -5.49
C GLY A 25 -25.03 1.98 -4.33
N GLY A 26 -24.46 3.18 -4.10
CA GLY A 26 -24.93 4.09 -3.05
C GLY A 26 -24.79 3.51 -1.65
N GLU A 27 -25.85 3.53 -0.85
CA GLU A 27 -25.83 3.05 0.54
C GLU A 27 -25.53 1.55 0.61
N GLU A 28 -26.06 0.74 -0.30
CA GLU A 28 -25.77 -0.69 -0.37
C GLU A 28 -24.29 -1.01 -0.63
N ALA A 29 -23.59 -0.16 -1.39
CA ALA A 29 -22.15 -0.32 -1.60
C ALA A 29 -21.34 -0.09 -0.32
N LYS A 30 -21.79 0.80 0.58
CA LYS A 30 -21.19 1.02 1.90
C LYS A 30 -21.41 -0.20 2.79
N LEU A 31 -22.65 -0.70 2.86
CA LEU A 31 -22.96 -1.93 3.61
C LEU A 31 -22.13 -3.10 3.11
N TRP A 32 -21.97 -3.22 1.79
CA TRP A 32 -21.14 -4.26 1.21
C TRP A 32 -19.66 -4.14 1.57
N ALA A 33 -19.11 -2.94 1.62
CA ALA A 33 -17.74 -2.72 2.07
C ALA A 33 -17.55 -3.14 3.53
N GLU A 34 -18.54 -2.88 4.40
CA GLU A 34 -18.54 -3.32 5.80
C GLU A 34 -18.62 -4.85 5.92
N ASP A 35 -19.45 -5.50 5.10
CA ASP A 35 -19.56 -6.96 5.07
C ASP A 35 -18.24 -7.62 4.65
N LEU A 36 -17.57 -7.08 3.63
CA LEU A 36 -16.24 -7.54 3.23
C LEU A 36 -15.22 -7.34 4.35
N LYS A 37 -15.21 -6.19 4.99
CA LYS A 37 -14.33 -5.91 6.13
C LYS A 37 -14.51 -6.94 7.24
N ARG A 38 -15.78 -7.23 7.61
CA ARG A 38 -16.11 -8.25 8.60
C ARG A 38 -15.65 -9.66 8.15
N MET A 39 -15.85 -10.01 6.90
CA MET A 39 -15.42 -11.31 6.35
C MET A 39 -13.90 -11.51 6.49
N TYR A 40 -13.10 -10.53 6.10
CA TYR A 40 -11.63 -10.64 6.21
C TYR A 40 -11.11 -10.59 7.63
N THR A 41 -11.73 -9.83 8.53
CA THR A 41 -11.33 -9.81 9.95
C THR A 41 -11.64 -11.15 10.62
N ARG A 42 -12.78 -11.76 10.35
CA ARG A 42 -13.13 -13.12 10.84
C ARG A 42 -12.18 -14.19 10.31
N PHE A 43 -11.83 -14.10 9.03
CA PHE A 43 -10.82 -14.98 8.46
C PHE A 43 -9.47 -14.81 9.18
N ALA A 44 -9.07 -13.58 9.47
CA ALA A 44 -7.83 -13.30 10.19
C ALA A 44 -7.83 -13.92 11.59
N ASP A 45 -8.92 -13.74 12.34
CA ASP A 45 -9.09 -14.30 13.67
C ASP A 45 -9.00 -15.83 13.65
N SER A 46 -9.74 -16.49 12.74
CA SER A 46 -9.76 -17.95 12.64
C SER A 46 -8.43 -18.57 12.20
N ASN A 47 -7.60 -17.81 11.48
CA ASN A 47 -6.30 -18.24 10.98
C ASN A 47 -5.10 -17.69 11.78
N GLY A 48 -5.33 -17.03 12.92
CA GLY A 48 -4.26 -16.56 13.80
C GLY A 48 -3.47 -15.35 13.26
N LEU A 49 -4.01 -14.65 12.27
CA LEU A 49 -3.46 -13.38 11.81
C LEU A 49 -3.87 -12.27 12.79
N LYS A 50 -2.96 -11.32 13.01
CA LYS A 50 -3.25 -10.11 13.77
C LYS A 50 -3.75 -9.02 12.84
N PHE A 51 -4.70 -8.22 13.28
CA PHE A 51 -5.12 -7.04 12.55
C PHE A 51 -5.32 -5.83 13.48
N SER A 52 -5.22 -4.64 12.89
CA SER A 52 -5.45 -3.36 13.58
C SER A 52 -6.10 -2.38 12.62
N TYR A 53 -7.09 -1.64 13.13
CA TYR A 53 -7.74 -0.57 12.38
C TYR A 53 -6.83 0.66 12.34
N VAL A 54 -6.67 1.24 11.16
CA VAL A 54 -5.99 2.53 10.94
C VAL A 54 -7.03 3.65 10.96
N ASP A 55 -8.13 3.41 10.24
CA ASP A 55 -9.32 4.24 10.18
C ASP A 55 -10.54 3.35 9.89
N ASP A 56 -11.72 3.97 9.66
CA ASP A 56 -12.98 3.25 9.43
C ASP A 56 -12.93 2.30 8.22
N ASN A 57 -12.11 2.61 7.23
CA ASN A 57 -12.05 1.87 5.97
C ASN A 57 -10.72 1.14 5.73
N THR A 58 -9.75 1.25 6.66
CA THR A 58 -8.40 0.73 6.46
C THR A 58 -7.98 -0.16 7.62
N ILE A 59 -7.57 -1.39 7.29
CA ILE A 59 -7.07 -2.38 8.25
C ILE A 59 -5.67 -2.81 7.85
N ILE A 60 -4.79 -2.94 8.84
CA ILE A 60 -3.48 -3.58 8.68
C ILE A 60 -3.58 -5.01 9.19
N PHE A 61 -3.31 -5.97 8.31
CA PHE A 61 -3.16 -7.38 8.66
C PHE A 61 -1.67 -7.71 8.78
N SER A 62 -1.32 -8.54 9.77
CA SER A 62 0.07 -8.89 10.04
C SER A 62 0.19 -10.30 10.60
N GLY A 63 1.40 -10.87 10.49
CA GLY A 63 1.69 -12.23 10.95
C GLY A 63 1.62 -13.25 9.83
N LYS A 64 1.54 -14.51 10.24
CA LYS A 64 1.47 -15.68 9.34
C LYS A 64 0.21 -16.45 9.66
N PRO A 65 -0.50 -17.00 8.67
CA PRO A 65 -1.65 -17.85 8.93
C PRO A 65 -1.21 -19.14 9.64
N SER A 66 -2.09 -19.68 10.49
CA SER A 66 -1.87 -20.94 11.19
C SER A 66 -1.82 -22.13 10.23
N ASN A 67 -2.59 -22.06 9.14
CA ASN A 67 -2.54 -23.05 8.08
C ASN A 67 -1.28 -22.87 7.23
N LYS A 68 -0.41 -23.88 7.18
CA LYS A 68 0.87 -23.86 6.47
C LYS A 68 0.74 -23.95 4.95
N ASP A 69 -0.40 -24.40 4.44
CA ASP A 69 -0.67 -24.52 3.01
C ASP A 69 -0.99 -23.15 2.40
N LEU A 70 -1.37 -22.18 3.23
CA LEU A 70 -1.57 -20.80 2.82
C LEU A 70 -0.24 -20.04 2.72
N PRO A 71 -0.14 -19.00 1.88
CA PRO A 71 1.03 -18.12 1.81
C PRO A 71 1.42 -17.57 3.18
N GLN A 72 2.70 -17.72 3.54
CA GLN A 72 3.22 -17.46 4.89
C GLN A 72 3.57 -15.98 5.13
N GLY A 73 2.63 -15.09 4.82
CA GLY A 73 2.73 -13.65 5.06
C GLY A 73 1.43 -12.95 4.72
N ALA A 74 1.06 -11.94 5.51
CA ALA A 74 -0.23 -11.26 5.36
C ALA A 74 -0.38 -10.61 3.98
N TYR A 75 0.67 -9.96 3.46
CA TYR A 75 0.61 -9.37 2.12
C TYR A 75 0.58 -10.45 1.03
N GLY A 76 1.43 -11.46 1.10
CA GLY A 76 1.44 -12.56 0.14
C GLY A 76 0.09 -13.28 0.05
N LEU A 77 -0.60 -13.45 1.18
CA LEU A 77 -1.91 -14.05 1.27
C LEU A 77 -3.01 -13.18 0.62
N LEU A 78 -2.98 -11.87 0.86
CA LEU A 78 -4.06 -10.96 0.49
C LEU A 78 -3.81 -10.18 -0.81
N LYS A 79 -2.60 -10.16 -1.36
CA LYS A 79 -2.24 -9.34 -2.54
C LYS A 79 -3.19 -9.52 -3.73
N TRP A 80 -3.70 -10.72 -3.93
CA TRP A 80 -4.63 -11.05 -4.99
C TRP A 80 -6.08 -10.65 -4.71
N GLU A 81 -6.38 -10.11 -3.53
CA GLU A 81 -7.70 -9.60 -3.18
C GLU A 81 -7.93 -8.14 -3.65
N SER A 82 -6.88 -7.50 -4.20
CA SER A 82 -7.01 -6.18 -4.82
C SER A 82 -7.92 -6.22 -6.04
N GLY A 83 -8.95 -5.37 -6.05
CA GLY A 83 -9.89 -5.26 -7.16
C GLY A 83 -11.33 -5.00 -6.73
N VAL A 84 -12.25 -5.15 -7.69
CA VAL A 84 -13.68 -4.88 -7.50
C VAL A 84 -14.42 -6.17 -7.12
N HIS A 85 -15.07 -6.14 -5.95
CA HIS A 85 -15.92 -7.21 -5.43
C HIS A 85 -17.39 -6.82 -5.62
N ARG A 86 -18.09 -7.56 -6.46
CA ARG A 86 -19.50 -7.34 -6.79
C ARG A 86 -20.39 -8.18 -5.91
N VAL A 87 -21.46 -7.60 -5.37
CA VAL A 87 -22.54 -8.31 -4.67
C VAL A 87 -23.84 -8.25 -5.48
N GLN A 88 -24.59 -9.34 -5.47
CA GLN A 88 -25.94 -9.45 -6.00
C GLN A 88 -26.84 -9.99 -4.91
N ARG A 89 -27.62 -9.11 -4.28
CA ARG A 89 -28.58 -9.44 -3.23
C ARG A 89 -29.74 -8.47 -3.21
N VAL A 90 -30.79 -8.81 -2.48
CA VAL A 90 -31.82 -7.85 -2.06
C VAL A 90 -31.29 -7.13 -0.85
N PRO A 91 -30.98 -5.82 -0.92
CA PRO A 91 -30.43 -5.08 0.21
C PRO A 91 -31.46 -4.93 1.34
N SER A 92 -30.98 -4.74 2.58
CA SER A 92 -31.87 -4.40 3.71
C SER A 92 -32.58 -3.06 3.54
N THR A 93 -32.07 -2.21 2.66
CA THR A 93 -32.65 -0.89 2.32
C THR A 93 -33.73 -0.96 1.22
N GLU A 94 -33.92 -2.12 0.59
CA GLU A 94 -34.90 -2.31 -0.50
C GLU A 94 -36.22 -2.84 0.03
N SER A 95 -37.30 -2.06 -0.15
CA SER A 95 -38.64 -2.40 0.35
C SER A 95 -39.47 -3.25 -0.61
N GLN A 96 -39.10 -3.29 -1.90
CA GLN A 96 -39.88 -4.00 -2.94
C GLN A 96 -39.28 -5.36 -3.33
N GLY A 97 -38.25 -5.83 -2.62
CA GLY A 97 -37.64 -7.12 -2.86
C GLY A 97 -36.82 -7.23 -4.17
N ARG A 98 -36.43 -6.09 -4.76
CA ARG A 98 -35.66 -6.09 -6.02
C ARG A 98 -34.21 -6.48 -5.77
N LEU A 99 -33.68 -7.31 -6.66
CA LEU A 99 -32.29 -7.70 -6.67
C LEU A 99 -31.42 -6.50 -7.11
N HIS A 100 -30.49 -6.08 -6.25
CA HIS A 100 -29.52 -5.03 -6.56
C HIS A 100 -28.15 -5.62 -6.88
N THR A 101 -27.39 -4.87 -7.65
CA THR A 101 -25.98 -5.16 -7.94
C THR A 101 -25.13 -3.98 -7.48
N SER A 102 -24.35 -4.21 -6.43
CA SER A 102 -23.46 -3.20 -5.86
C SER A 102 -22.02 -3.67 -5.87
N THR A 103 -21.08 -2.74 -5.74
CA THR A 103 -19.66 -3.03 -5.75
C THR A 103 -18.94 -2.37 -4.58
N ALA A 104 -17.89 -3.01 -4.10
CA ALA A 104 -16.87 -2.42 -3.26
C ALA A 104 -15.50 -2.80 -3.80
N SER A 105 -14.54 -1.89 -3.72
CA SER A 105 -13.17 -2.13 -4.17
C SER A 105 -12.25 -2.31 -2.99
N LEU A 106 -11.35 -3.28 -3.09
CA LEU A 106 -10.26 -3.47 -2.15
C LEU A 106 -8.94 -3.03 -2.79
N ALA A 107 -8.15 -2.25 -2.04
CA ALA A 107 -6.75 -2.01 -2.37
C ALA A 107 -5.88 -2.67 -1.30
N VAL A 108 -5.07 -3.64 -1.71
CA VAL A 108 -4.12 -4.32 -0.82
C VAL A 108 -2.72 -3.83 -1.14
N LEU A 109 -2.07 -3.23 -0.16
CA LEU A 109 -0.73 -2.64 -0.29
C LEU A 109 0.21 -3.26 0.74
N PRO A 110 1.49 -3.50 0.41
CA PRO A 110 2.46 -3.93 1.41
C PRO A 110 2.75 -2.75 2.35
N LYS A 111 2.84 -3.02 3.65
CA LYS A 111 3.33 -2.03 4.61
C LYS A 111 4.84 -1.87 4.39
N VAL A 112 5.24 -0.69 3.94
CA VAL A 112 6.64 -0.35 3.70
C VAL A 112 7.16 0.47 4.89
N ASP A 113 8.37 0.16 5.34
CA ASP A 113 9.04 0.92 6.39
C ASP A 113 9.32 2.36 5.91
N LYS A 114 9.47 3.27 6.87
CA LYS A 114 9.84 4.66 6.58
C LYS A 114 11.14 4.70 5.80
N THR A 115 11.19 5.54 4.79
CA THR A 115 12.39 5.75 3.98
C THR A 115 13.52 6.26 4.88
N LYS A 116 14.61 5.52 4.95
CA LYS A 116 15.87 6.02 5.51
C LYS A 116 16.71 6.53 4.34
N VAL A 117 17.18 7.74 4.45
CA VAL A 117 18.14 8.31 3.51
C VAL A 117 19.50 8.24 4.17
N ASP A 118 20.40 7.49 3.57
CA ASP A 118 21.81 7.42 3.98
C ASP A 118 22.61 8.30 3.00
N VAL A 119 23.22 9.35 3.52
CA VAL A 119 24.01 10.32 2.74
C VAL A 119 25.48 9.93 2.91
N LYS A 120 26.09 9.47 1.83
CA LYS A 120 27.49 9.09 1.82
C LYS A 120 28.39 10.27 1.53
N ASP A 121 29.50 10.40 2.23
CA ASP A 121 30.45 11.51 2.04
C ASP A 121 31.05 11.54 0.61
N GLU A 122 31.19 10.38 -0.04
CA GLU A 122 31.69 10.25 -1.42
C GLU A 122 30.74 10.86 -2.47
N ASP A 123 29.46 11.03 -2.15
CA ASP A 123 28.45 11.61 -3.02
C ASP A 123 28.31 13.13 -2.83
N LEU A 124 29.12 13.72 -1.95
CA LEU A 124 29.03 15.13 -1.55
C LEU A 124 30.14 15.97 -2.16
N GLU A 125 29.77 17.00 -2.91
CA GLU A 125 30.68 18.02 -3.38
C GLU A 125 30.52 19.31 -2.57
N TRP A 126 31.60 19.70 -1.88
CA TRP A 126 31.63 20.88 -1.02
C TRP A 126 32.27 22.07 -1.76
N GLN A 127 31.56 23.20 -1.78
CA GLN A 127 32.07 24.45 -2.33
C GLN A 127 31.98 25.54 -1.25
N PHE A 128 33.10 26.27 -1.07
CA PHE A 128 33.20 27.35 -0.10
C PHE A 128 33.37 28.69 -0.80
N PHE A 129 32.58 29.65 -0.37
CA PHE A 129 32.61 30.99 -1.00
C PHE A 129 32.38 32.10 0.04
N ARG A 130 32.58 33.33 -0.36
CA ARG A 130 32.33 34.48 0.51
C ARG A 130 30.85 34.79 0.54
N SER A 131 30.29 34.97 1.75
CA SER A 131 28.89 35.39 1.87
C SER A 131 28.74 36.82 1.35
N GLY A 132 27.73 37.05 0.51
CA GLY A 132 27.35 38.40 0.07
C GLY A 132 26.48 39.07 1.14
N GLY A 133 26.63 40.38 1.33
CA GLY A 133 25.75 41.16 2.20
C GLY A 133 26.45 42.36 2.83
N LYS A 134 25.66 43.21 3.51
CA LYS A 134 26.19 44.32 4.32
C LYS A 134 26.89 43.77 5.56
N GLY A 135 28.23 43.75 5.57
CA GLY A 135 29.01 43.20 6.69
C GLY A 135 30.39 43.89 6.81
N GLY A 136 31.06 43.69 7.95
CA GLY A 136 32.40 44.22 8.23
C GLY A 136 33.50 43.48 7.44
N GLN A 137 34.78 43.76 7.77
CA GLN A 137 35.94 43.21 7.04
C GLN A 137 35.99 41.70 6.92
N ASN A 138 35.41 40.94 7.88
CA ASN A 138 35.40 39.48 7.86
C ASN A 138 34.53 38.90 6.72
N VAL A 139 33.38 39.49 6.42
CA VAL A 139 32.46 39.04 5.33
C VAL A 139 33.15 39.07 3.98
N ASN A 140 34.02 40.06 3.77
CA ASN A 140 34.72 40.25 2.51
C ASN A 140 36.05 39.47 2.39
N LYS A 141 36.58 38.93 3.51
CA LYS A 141 37.86 38.22 3.54
C LYS A 141 37.79 36.73 3.76
N VAL A 142 36.75 36.23 4.44
CA VAL A 142 36.63 34.81 4.84
C VAL A 142 35.52 34.11 4.09
N SER A 143 35.83 32.95 3.51
CA SER A 143 34.82 32.09 2.84
C SER A 143 34.06 31.25 3.85
N THR A 144 33.07 31.86 4.50
CA THR A 144 32.22 31.18 5.52
C THR A 144 30.97 30.54 4.95
N ALA A 145 30.56 30.99 3.75
CA ALA A 145 29.41 30.43 3.05
C ALA A 145 29.72 29.05 2.47
N VAL A 146 28.78 28.15 2.55
CA VAL A 146 28.91 26.77 2.12
C VAL A 146 27.82 26.46 1.10
N ARG A 147 28.21 25.88 -0.03
CA ARG A 147 27.34 25.22 -0.99
C ARG A 147 27.66 23.73 -0.96
N LEU A 148 26.65 22.92 -0.81
CA LEU A 148 26.76 21.47 -0.82
C LEU A 148 25.92 20.91 -1.97
N ILE A 149 26.54 20.07 -2.79
CA ILE A 149 25.91 19.42 -3.93
C ILE A 149 25.93 17.93 -3.71
N HIS A 150 24.77 17.28 -3.84
CA HIS A 150 24.68 15.83 -3.86
C HIS A 150 24.76 15.36 -5.31
N THR A 151 25.90 14.81 -5.69
CA THR A 151 26.24 14.45 -7.07
C THR A 151 25.21 13.53 -7.75
N PRO A 152 24.69 12.45 -7.09
CA PRO A 152 23.77 11.54 -7.75
C PRO A 152 22.39 12.13 -8.08
N THR A 153 21.92 13.10 -7.27
CA THR A 153 20.60 13.72 -7.47
C THR A 153 20.64 15.13 -8.06
N GLY A 154 21.82 15.77 -8.04
CA GLY A 154 21.99 17.16 -8.43
C GLY A 154 21.40 18.19 -7.44
N ILE A 155 20.90 17.75 -6.29
CA ILE A 155 20.34 18.64 -5.27
C ILE A 155 21.46 19.51 -4.72
N THR A 156 21.21 20.82 -4.69
CA THR A 156 22.17 21.82 -4.23
C THR A 156 21.57 22.63 -3.10
N VAL A 157 22.24 22.70 -1.97
CA VAL A 157 21.87 23.52 -0.83
C VAL A 157 22.96 24.55 -0.52
N VAL A 158 22.55 25.70 0.01
CA VAL A 158 23.46 26.80 0.38
C VAL A 158 23.16 27.23 1.80
N SER A 159 24.19 27.35 2.62
CA SER A 159 24.11 27.91 3.96
C SER A 159 25.08 29.07 4.13
N THR A 160 24.52 30.23 4.54
CA THR A 160 25.25 31.49 4.72
C THR A 160 24.90 32.18 6.04
N GLN A 161 24.12 31.53 6.90
CA GLN A 161 23.45 32.17 8.03
C GLN A 161 24.39 32.39 9.22
N GLU A 162 25.39 31.53 9.35
CA GLU A 162 26.27 31.51 10.53
C GLU A 162 27.62 32.18 10.26
N ARG A 163 28.23 32.70 11.34
CA ARG A 163 29.55 33.34 11.28
C ARG A 163 30.68 32.37 10.99
N TYR A 164 30.51 31.10 11.40
CA TYR A 164 31.54 30.07 11.31
C TYR A 164 31.22 29.10 10.17
N GLN A 165 32.21 28.82 9.30
CA GLN A 165 32.10 27.89 8.20
C GLN A 165 31.64 26.49 8.65
N GLN A 166 32.19 26.01 9.77
CA GLN A 166 31.83 24.71 10.32
C GLN A 166 30.33 24.60 10.60
N ARG A 167 29.74 25.64 11.19
CA ARG A 167 28.30 25.65 11.48
C ARG A 167 27.46 25.69 10.21
N ASN A 168 27.88 26.44 9.19
CA ASN A 168 27.23 26.44 7.87
C ASN A 168 27.34 25.07 7.18
N ARG A 169 28.43 24.32 7.38
CA ARG A 169 28.54 22.94 6.87
C ARG A 169 27.52 22.00 7.52
N GLU A 170 27.37 22.06 8.84
CA GLU A 170 26.39 21.27 9.58
C GLU A 170 24.96 21.55 9.08
N ILE A 171 24.60 22.84 8.98
CA ILE A 171 23.29 23.27 8.47
C ILE A 171 23.07 22.83 7.03
N ALA A 172 24.07 22.94 6.16
CA ALA A 172 23.96 22.49 4.78
C ALA A 172 23.71 20.98 4.69
N LEU A 173 24.36 20.17 5.54
CA LEU A 173 24.13 18.73 5.60
C LEU A 173 22.72 18.37 6.09
N GLU A 174 22.25 19.08 7.12
CA GLU A 174 20.88 18.90 7.63
C GLU A 174 19.85 19.26 6.56
N LEU A 175 20.02 20.39 5.86
CA LEU A 175 19.14 20.80 4.79
C LEU A 175 19.14 19.82 3.62
N LEU A 176 20.32 19.33 3.21
CA LEU A 176 20.43 18.32 2.15
C LEU A 176 19.72 17.03 2.53
N SER A 177 19.96 16.55 3.75
CA SER A 177 19.31 15.33 4.26
C SER A 177 17.80 15.46 4.27
N ALA A 178 17.27 16.62 4.66
CA ALA A 178 15.84 16.90 4.65
C ALA A 178 15.25 16.89 3.22
N GLN A 179 15.93 17.53 2.24
CA GLN A 179 15.48 17.56 0.84
C GLN A 179 15.56 16.17 0.18
N LEU A 180 16.61 15.40 0.45
CA LEU A 180 16.74 14.03 -0.04
C LEU A 180 15.64 13.13 0.52
N TRP A 181 15.33 13.28 1.82
CA TRP A 181 14.23 12.54 2.44
C TRP A 181 12.88 12.91 1.83
N GLU A 182 12.61 14.20 1.64
CA GLU A 182 11.37 14.69 1.02
C GLU A 182 11.20 14.11 -0.40
N GLN A 183 12.25 14.16 -1.22
CA GLN A 183 12.21 13.59 -2.58
C GLN A 183 11.99 12.07 -2.58
N ALA A 184 12.64 11.36 -1.66
CA ALA A 184 12.48 9.91 -1.54
C ALA A 184 11.07 9.54 -1.08
N GLU A 185 10.50 10.31 -0.14
CA GLU A 185 9.15 10.10 0.37
C GLU A 185 8.08 10.43 -0.70
N GLU A 186 8.26 11.49 -1.46
CA GLU A 186 7.38 11.82 -2.59
C GLU A 186 7.37 10.71 -3.64
N LYS A 187 8.54 10.18 -4.01
CA LYS A 187 8.64 9.03 -4.92
C LYS A 187 7.96 7.79 -4.36
N ARG A 188 8.09 7.54 -3.05
CA ARG A 188 7.43 6.43 -2.37
C ARG A 188 5.91 6.58 -2.40
N LEU A 189 5.39 7.75 -2.05
CA LEU A 189 3.96 8.04 -2.06
C LEU A 189 3.37 7.94 -3.47
N SER A 190 4.05 8.51 -4.46
CA SER A 190 3.63 8.43 -5.87
C SER A 190 3.51 6.98 -6.36
N LYS A 191 4.47 6.11 -6.01
CA LYS A 191 4.41 4.68 -6.33
C LYS A 191 3.22 3.99 -5.64
N LEU A 192 3.01 4.27 -4.35
CA LEU A 192 1.88 3.70 -3.60
C LEU A 192 0.54 4.14 -4.19
N ASP A 193 0.42 5.42 -4.58
CA ASP A 193 -0.80 5.95 -5.19
C ASP A 193 -1.04 5.38 -6.59
N ALA A 194 0.01 5.12 -7.36
CA ALA A 194 -0.10 4.43 -8.63
C ALA A 194 -0.60 2.99 -8.44
N THR A 195 -0.01 2.24 -7.50
CA THR A 195 -0.44 0.88 -7.15
C THR A 195 -1.88 0.86 -6.64
N ARG A 196 -2.24 1.81 -5.76
CA ARG A 196 -3.60 1.96 -5.23
C ARG A 196 -4.62 2.25 -6.34
N ARG A 197 -4.31 3.15 -7.27
CA ARG A 197 -5.19 3.46 -8.42
C ARG A 197 -5.37 2.26 -9.35
N SER A 198 -4.30 1.54 -9.63
CA SER A 198 -4.35 0.33 -10.42
C SER A 198 -5.19 -0.77 -9.75
N ALA A 199 -5.07 -0.94 -8.43
CA ALA A 199 -5.80 -1.93 -7.65
C ALA A 199 -7.32 -1.65 -7.57
N VAL A 200 -7.69 -0.37 -7.38
CA VAL A 200 -9.11 0.04 -7.25
C VAL A 200 -9.82 0.07 -8.60
N GLY A 201 -9.09 0.34 -9.70
CA GLY A 201 -9.67 0.57 -11.01
C GLY A 201 -10.68 1.71 -11.00
N SER A 202 -11.69 1.65 -11.86
CA SER A 202 -12.80 2.62 -11.87
C SER A 202 -13.91 2.31 -10.84
N GLY A 203 -13.84 1.17 -10.14
CA GLY A 203 -14.92 0.67 -9.28
C GLY A 203 -16.17 0.23 -10.05
N SER A 204 -16.06 0.15 -11.37
CA SER A 204 -17.17 -0.23 -12.26
C SER A 204 -17.61 -1.68 -12.04
N ARG A 205 -18.91 -1.94 -12.21
CA ARG A 205 -19.49 -3.29 -12.17
C ARG A 205 -18.89 -4.23 -13.21
N ALA A 206 -18.30 -3.70 -14.28
CA ALA A 206 -17.65 -4.47 -15.33
C ALA A 206 -16.28 -5.01 -14.91
N GLU A 207 -15.53 -4.29 -14.08
CA GLU A 207 -14.16 -4.61 -13.66
C GLU A 207 -14.07 -5.60 -12.50
N LYS A 208 -15.15 -6.34 -12.23
CA LYS A 208 -15.22 -7.27 -11.10
C LYS A 208 -14.17 -8.37 -11.18
N ILE A 209 -13.44 -8.58 -10.10
CA ILE A 209 -12.62 -9.77 -9.91
C ILE A 209 -13.46 -10.92 -9.33
N ARG A 210 -14.44 -10.60 -8.48
CA ARG A 210 -15.26 -11.59 -7.79
C ARG A 210 -16.72 -11.17 -7.72
N THR A 211 -17.64 -12.14 -7.80
CA THR A 211 -19.07 -11.92 -7.60
C THR A 211 -19.61 -12.78 -6.49
N PHE A 212 -20.25 -12.16 -5.52
CA PHE A 212 -20.99 -12.78 -4.42
C PHE A 212 -22.48 -12.77 -4.77
N ASN A 213 -23.02 -13.94 -5.12
CA ASN A 213 -24.38 -14.10 -5.60
C ASN A 213 -25.24 -14.79 -4.52
N TYR A 214 -26.04 -14.01 -3.81
CA TYR A 214 -26.89 -14.51 -2.74
C TYR A 214 -28.00 -15.45 -3.24
N PRO A 215 -28.75 -15.13 -4.30
CA PRO A 215 -29.77 -16.02 -4.84
C PRO A 215 -29.25 -17.40 -5.23
N GLN A 216 -27.98 -17.49 -5.66
CA GLN A 216 -27.35 -18.74 -6.08
C GLN A 216 -26.46 -19.35 -4.99
N ASN A 217 -26.38 -18.74 -3.81
CA ASN A 217 -25.55 -19.16 -2.68
C ASN A 217 -24.12 -19.51 -3.10
N ARG A 218 -23.48 -18.64 -3.92
CA ARG A 218 -22.15 -18.89 -4.44
C ARG A 218 -21.31 -17.62 -4.59
N VAL A 219 -19.99 -17.80 -4.53
CA VAL A 219 -18.98 -16.81 -4.91
C VAL A 219 -18.27 -17.31 -6.17
N THR A 220 -18.18 -16.46 -7.19
CA THR A 220 -17.43 -16.75 -8.42
C THR A 220 -16.22 -15.83 -8.53
N ASP A 221 -15.03 -16.38 -8.64
CA ASP A 221 -13.82 -15.64 -8.99
C ASP A 221 -13.64 -15.66 -10.52
N HIS A 222 -13.73 -14.48 -11.13
CA HIS A 222 -13.73 -14.34 -12.58
C HIS A 222 -12.34 -14.45 -13.21
N ARG A 223 -11.28 -14.34 -12.42
CA ARG A 223 -9.89 -14.45 -12.88
C ARG A 223 -9.52 -15.90 -13.21
N ILE A 224 -10.02 -16.82 -12.38
CA ILE A 224 -9.75 -18.25 -12.50
C ILE A 224 -10.97 -19.04 -13.02
N GLY A 225 -12.14 -18.39 -13.17
CA GLY A 225 -13.38 -19.04 -13.63
C GLY A 225 -14.05 -19.97 -12.62
N GLU A 226 -13.53 -20.06 -11.39
CA GLU A 226 -14.01 -20.98 -10.36
C GLU A 226 -15.17 -20.41 -9.55
N SER A 227 -16.02 -21.33 -9.05
CA SER A 227 -17.16 -20.99 -8.20
C SER A 227 -17.13 -21.78 -6.90
N PHE A 228 -17.33 -21.07 -5.79
CA PHE A 228 -17.36 -21.60 -4.44
C PHE A 228 -18.80 -21.50 -3.89
N HIS A 229 -19.33 -22.59 -3.42
CA HIS A 229 -20.66 -22.65 -2.81
C HIS A 229 -20.61 -22.41 -1.31
N ASN A 230 -21.79 -22.22 -0.68
CA ASN A 230 -21.95 -21.86 0.72
C ASN A 230 -21.45 -20.43 1.01
N LEU A 231 -22.08 -19.47 0.36
CA LEU A 231 -21.79 -18.04 0.51
C LEU A 231 -21.79 -17.59 1.98
N ASP A 232 -22.72 -18.09 2.77
CA ASP A 232 -22.85 -17.71 4.19
C ASP A 232 -21.60 -18.08 4.98
N THR A 233 -21.04 -19.28 4.80
CA THR A 233 -19.79 -19.68 5.47
C THR A 233 -18.59 -18.86 5.02
N ILE A 234 -18.55 -18.50 3.73
CA ILE A 234 -17.51 -17.63 3.17
C ILE A 234 -17.60 -16.23 3.82
N LEU A 235 -18.79 -15.66 3.95
CA LEU A 235 -18.99 -14.36 4.60
C LEU A 235 -18.68 -14.40 6.11
N GLU A 236 -18.79 -15.56 6.75
CA GLU A 236 -18.37 -15.78 8.14
C GLU A 236 -16.84 -15.98 8.28
N GLY A 237 -16.09 -15.90 7.18
CA GLY A 237 -14.63 -15.91 7.18
C GLY A 237 -13.99 -17.23 6.76
N ASP A 238 -14.74 -18.21 6.25
CA ASP A 238 -14.16 -19.44 5.69
C ASP A 238 -13.68 -19.20 4.24
N LEU A 239 -12.53 -18.55 4.12
CA LEU A 239 -11.90 -18.24 2.84
C LEU A 239 -10.78 -19.22 2.47
N THR A 240 -10.47 -20.19 3.30
CA THR A 240 -9.29 -21.06 3.14
C THR A 240 -9.27 -21.75 1.79
N LYS A 241 -10.35 -22.42 1.41
CA LYS A 241 -10.43 -23.12 0.13
C LYS A 241 -10.30 -22.15 -1.06
N LEU A 242 -10.93 -20.99 -0.96
CA LEU A 242 -10.87 -19.95 -2.00
C LEU A 242 -9.44 -19.45 -2.20
N PHE A 243 -8.71 -19.16 -1.11
CA PHE A 243 -7.32 -18.71 -1.21
C PHE A 243 -6.40 -19.80 -1.73
N LEU A 244 -6.52 -21.04 -1.28
CA LEU A 244 -5.71 -22.14 -1.79
C LEU A 244 -5.88 -22.30 -3.30
N THR A 245 -7.12 -22.44 -3.78
CA THR A 245 -7.41 -22.57 -5.22
C THR A 245 -6.89 -21.37 -6.03
N LEU A 246 -7.10 -20.14 -5.51
CA LEU A 246 -6.64 -18.94 -6.17
C LEU A 246 -5.12 -18.91 -6.31
N HIS A 247 -4.39 -19.19 -5.25
CA HIS A 247 -2.93 -19.19 -5.25
C HIS A 247 -2.34 -20.31 -6.12
N GLU A 248 -2.92 -21.50 -6.10
CA GLU A 248 -2.50 -22.61 -6.97
C GLU A 248 -2.65 -22.26 -8.45
N LEU A 249 -3.82 -21.76 -8.86
CA LEU A 249 -4.11 -21.49 -10.27
C LEU A 249 -3.37 -20.26 -10.80
N ILE A 250 -3.20 -19.20 -10.03
CA ILE A 250 -2.44 -18.02 -10.47
C ILE A 250 -0.96 -18.37 -10.60
N ASN A 251 -0.37 -19.07 -9.61
CA ASN A 251 1.04 -19.46 -9.67
C ASN A 251 1.34 -20.50 -10.76
N SER A 252 0.33 -21.26 -11.24
CA SER A 252 0.51 -22.19 -12.36
C SER A 252 0.41 -21.53 -13.74
N THR A 253 -0.03 -20.27 -13.80
CA THR A 253 -0.24 -19.53 -15.05
C THR A 253 0.90 -18.54 -15.35
N GLU A 254 1.75 -18.22 -14.35
CA GLU A 254 3.01 -17.46 -14.50
C GLU A 254 4.18 -18.42 -14.78
#